data_d698547c7ecbd9d79a6a540200c2817b
#
_entry.id   d698547c7ecbd9d79a6a540200c2817b
#
_cell.length_a   1.000
_cell.length_b   1.000
_cell.length_c   1.000
_cell.angle_alpha   90.00
_cell.angle_beta   90.00
_cell.angle_gamma   90.00
#
_symmetry.space_group_name_H-M   'P 1'
#
loop_
_entity.id
_entity.type
_entity.pdbx_description
1 polymer ?
#
loop_
_entity_poly.entity_id
_entity_poly.type
_entity_poly.pdbx_seq_one_letter_code
_entity_poly.pdbx_strand_id
1 'polypeptide(L)'
;DSVLTFDTDSELEKDMKGGGDIIYYLEEFENFELYLEWKLPQGGNSGIFYHLQEGFNTPYEVAPEYQLLDDYGWEEINSATLEEWQKAGADYAMYSPNKNNKIIKQAGEWNTTRIIFTPEKVEHWLNGKMILSFVPWSEDWYKRKSESKWKDAEKYGTFKKGYIGLQDHDSQLWFRNIKIRKI
;
A
#
# COMPACT_ATOMS: atom_id res chain seq x y z
N ASP A 1 19.23 13.42 -5.76
CA ASP A 1 18.35 12.57 -4.94
C ASP A 1 18.12 11.26 -5.69
N SER A 2 18.32 10.13 -5.00
CA SER A 2 18.12 8.82 -5.61
C SER A 2 16.61 8.52 -5.73
N VAL A 3 16.22 7.99 -6.87
CA VAL A 3 14.85 7.54 -7.15
C VAL A 3 14.90 6.05 -7.42
N LEU A 4 14.09 5.28 -6.70
CA LEU A 4 13.82 3.88 -7.00
C LEU A 4 12.73 3.85 -8.07
N THR A 5 12.97 3.13 -9.16
CA THR A 5 12.03 3.03 -10.27
C THR A 5 11.70 1.57 -10.53
N PHE A 6 10.43 1.26 -10.65
CA PHE A 6 9.96 0.07 -11.35
C PHE A 6 9.83 0.45 -12.82
N ASP A 7 10.58 -0.20 -13.67
CA ASP A 7 10.67 0.12 -15.09
C ASP A 7 10.15 -1.05 -15.93
N THR A 8 8.89 -0.95 -16.33
CA THR A 8 8.19 -1.97 -17.13
C THR A 8 8.72 -2.07 -18.56
N ASP A 9 9.52 -1.11 -19.01
CA ASP A 9 10.10 -1.07 -20.36
C ASP A 9 11.52 -1.68 -20.41
N SER A 10 12.07 -2.12 -19.28
CA SER A 10 13.41 -2.71 -19.24
C SER A 10 13.43 -4.09 -19.90
N GLU A 11 14.50 -4.40 -20.64
CA GLU A 11 14.72 -5.75 -21.22
C GLU A 11 14.77 -6.84 -20.12
N LEU A 12 15.14 -6.46 -18.88
CA LEU A 12 15.23 -7.36 -17.74
C LEU A 12 13.84 -7.77 -17.21
N GLU A 13 12.81 -6.95 -17.45
CA GLU A 13 11.45 -7.18 -16.94
C GLU A 13 10.53 -7.87 -17.94
N LYS A 14 10.92 -7.94 -19.21
CA LYS A 14 10.09 -8.57 -20.28
C LYS A 14 9.72 -10.01 -20.00
N ASP A 15 10.56 -10.74 -19.26
CA ASP A 15 10.33 -12.14 -18.90
C ASP A 15 9.79 -12.32 -17.46
N MET A 16 9.69 -11.24 -16.67
CA MET A 16 9.25 -11.25 -15.28
C MET A 16 7.88 -10.60 -15.13
N LYS A 17 6.84 -11.32 -15.55
CA LYS A 17 5.47 -10.83 -15.38
C LYS A 17 5.08 -10.76 -13.90
N GLY A 18 4.87 -9.54 -13.39
CA GLY A 18 4.24 -9.28 -12.08
C GLY A 18 5.01 -9.86 -10.89
N GLY A 19 6.35 -9.91 -10.98
CA GLY A 19 7.15 -10.61 -9.99
C GLY A 19 8.21 -9.77 -9.27
N GLY A 20 8.11 -8.45 -9.37
CA GLY A 20 9.14 -7.52 -8.92
C GLY A 20 8.91 -6.83 -7.58
N ASP A 21 8.05 -7.34 -6.69
CA ASP A 21 7.85 -6.75 -5.36
C ASP A 21 9.19 -6.56 -4.66
N ILE A 22 9.45 -5.36 -4.16
CA ILE A 22 10.68 -5.06 -3.43
C ILE A 22 10.41 -5.17 -1.93
N ILE A 23 11.19 -6.01 -1.25
CA ILE A 23 11.09 -6.21 0.19
C ILE A 23 12.35 -5.66 0.87
N TYR A 24 12.16 -4.79 1.86
CA TYR A 24 13.22 -4.43 2.78
C TYR A 24 13.38 -5.54 3.83
N TYR A 25 14.29 -6.47 3.58
CA TYR A 25 14.46 -7.71 4.36
C TYR A 25 15.50 -7.63 5.50
N LEU A 26 16.20 -6.50 5.65
CA LEU A 26 17.25 -6.36 6.66
C LEU A 26 16.71 -6.25 8.08
N GLU A 27 15.46 -5.84 8.22
CA GLU A 27 14.85 -5.64 9.52
C GLU A 27 13.32 -5.80 9.45
N GLU A 28 12.76 -6.45 10.46
CA GLU A 28 11.32 -6.50 10.66
C GLU A 28 10.87 -5.40 11.64
N PHE A 29 9.67 -4.88 11.40
CA PHE A 29 9.07 -3.82 12.17
C PHE A 29 7.78 -4.31 12.85
N GLU A 30 7.63 -4.02 14.13
CA GLU A 30 6.41 -4.23 14.92
C GLU A 30 5.64 -2.91 14.99
N ASN A 31 6.21 -1.92 15.65
CA ASN A 31 5.69 -0.56 15.72
C ASN A 31 6.60 0.35 14.91
N PHE A 32 6.04 1.13 14.01
CA PHE A 32 6.85 1.94 13.11
C PHE A 32 6.15 3.20 12.63
N GLU A 33 6.97 4.13 12.17
CA GLU A 33 6.56 5.22 11.33
C GLU A 33 7.33 5.13 10.01
N LEU A 34 6.61 4.94 8.91
CA LEU A 34 7.12 4.94 7.54
C LEU A 34 6.72 6.24 6.85
N TYR A 35 7.65 6.87 6.16
CA TYR A 35 7.42 7.97 5.24
C TYR A 35 8.07 7.66 3.90
N LEU A 36 7.37 7.96 2.81
CA LEU A 36 7.93 7.93 1.48
C LEU A 36 7.18 8.87 0.52
N GLU A 37 7.84 9.18 -0.58
CA GLU A 37 7.24 9.88 -1.69
C GLU A 37 7.13 8.95 -2.89
N TRP A 38 6.01 9.05 -3.59
CA TRP A 38 5.71 8.21 -4.74
C TRP A 38 5.08 9.00 -5.88
N LYS A 39 5.27 8.51 -7.08
CA LYS A 39 4.73 9.07 -8.31
C LYS A 39 4.28 7.92 -9.23
N LEU A 40 3.10 8.04 -9.80
CA LEU A 40 2.49 7.08 -10.71
C LEU A 40 2.24 7.72 -12.09
N PRO A 41 2.24 6.95 -13.18
CA PRO A 41 1.68 7.36 -14.46
C PRO A 41 0.14 7.36 -14.38
N GLN A 42 -0.50 7.79 -15.46
CA GLN A 42 -1.96 7.70 -15.59
C GLN A 42 -2.43 6.24 -15.46
N GLY A 43 -3.38 6.01 -14.59
CA GLY A 43 -3.91 4.67 -14.26
C GLY A 43 -2.95 3.77 -13.51
N GLY A 44 -1.80 4.28 -13.07
CA GLY A 44 -0.79 3.51 -12.35
C GLY A 44 -1.32 2.96 -11.03
N ASN A 45 -0.87 1.74 -10.69
CA ASN A 45 -1.27 0.99 -9.50
C ASN A 45 -0.04 0.38 -8.81
N SER A 46 -0.04 0.41 -7.48
CA SER A 46 0.98 -0.16 -6.59
C SER A 46 0.44 -0.24 -5.17
N GLY A 47 1.26 -0.70 -4.23
CA GLY A 47 0.91 -0.77 -2.81
C GLY A 47 2.14 -0.74 -1.91
N ILE A 48 1.91 -0.41 -0.64
CA ILE A 48 2.92 -0.53 0.41
C ILE A 48 2.42 -1.61 1.37
N PHE A 49 3.10 -2.75 1.38
CA PHE A 49 2.83 -3.83 2.31
C PHE A 49 3.56 -3.60 3.63
N TYR A 50 2.91 -3.91 4.73
CA TYR A 50 3.53 -3.89 6.06
C TYR A 50 3.19 -5.17 6.84
N HIS A 51 4.05 -5.52 7.81
CA HIS A 51 4.03 -6.80 8.51
C HIS A 51 4.07 -8.01 7.55
N LEU A 52 4.74 -7.82 6.39
CA LEU A 52 4.91 -8.86 5.40
C LEU A 52 5.75 -10.01 5.95
N GLN A 53 5.41 -11.22 5.57
CA GLN A 53 6.17 -12.43 5.88
C GLN A 53 6.55 -13.16 4.60
N GLU A 54 7.71 -13.78 4.60
CA GLU A 54 8.16 -14.67 3.52
C GLU A 54 7.54 -16.07 3.63
N GLY A 55 7.63 -16.83 2.56
CA GLY A 55 7.14 -18.22 2.51
C GLY A 55 5.69 -18.35 2.05
N PHE A 56 5.08 -17.29 1.54
CA PHE A 56 3.77 -17.25 0.92
C PHE A 56 3.89 -17.00 -0.58
N ASN A 57 2.87 -17.40 -1.35
CA ASN A 57 2.92 -17.26 -2.81
C ASN A 57 2.84 -15.79 -3.25
N THR A 58 2.07 -14.99 -2.52
CA THR A 58 1.90 -13.56 -2.80
C THR A 58 1.88 -12.75 -1.52
N PRO A 59 2.37 -11.48 -1.54
CA PRO A 59 2.40 -10.61 -0.36
C PRO A 59 1.02 -10.40 0.27
N TYR A 60 -0.01 -10.21 -0.54
CA TYR A 60 -1.36 -9.91 -0.08
C TYR A 60 -2.08 -11.10 0.59
N GLU A 61 -1.52 -12.32 0.57
CA GLU A 61 -2.04 -13.43 1.38
C GLU A 61 -1.91 -13.15 2.89
N VAL A 62 -0.95 -12.32 3.27
CA VAL A 62 -0.60 -12.10 4.68
C VAL A 62 -0.51 -10.64 5.10
N ALA A 63 -0.04 -9.76 4.23
CA ALA A 63 0.26 -8.37 4.55
C ALA A 63 -0.90 -7.43 4.25
N PRO A 64 -1.31 -6.57 5.19
CA PRO A 64 -2.13 -5.41 4.89
C PRO A 64 -1.41 -4.47 3.93
N GLU A 65 -2.18 -3.73 3.16
CA GLU A 65 -1.69 -2.89 2.07
C GLU A 65 -2.22 -1.47 2.18
N TYR A 66 -1.30 -0.48 2.22
CA TYR A 66 -1.64 0.90 1.90
C TYR A 66 -1.69 1.04 0.39
N GLN A 67 -2.88 1.27 -0.18
CA GLN A 67 -3.08 1.36 -1.62
C GLN A 67 -2.45 2.61 -2.23
N LEU A 68 -1.70 2.43 -3.32
CA LEU A 68 -1.19 3.49 -4.18
C LEU A 68 -1.87 3.38 -5.55
N LEU A 69 -2.63 4.40 -5.93
CA LEU A 69 -3.42 4.36 -7.16
C LEU A 69 -3.57 5.78 -7.73
N ASP A 70 -3.53 5.90 -9.04
CA ASP A 70 -4.10 7.06 -9.72
C ASP A 70 -5.60 6.82 -9.91
N ASP A 71 -6.40 7.19 -8.90
CA ASP A 71 -7.82 6.87 -8.83
C ASP A 71 -8.57 7.26 -10.12
N TYR A 72 -8.36 8.48 -10.58
CA TYR A 72 -9.08 9.04 -11.74
C TYR A 72 -8.65 8.42 -13.06
N GLY A 73 -7.35 8.34 -13.29
CA GLY A 73 -6.80 7.75 -14.52
C GLY A 73 -7.13 6.26 -14.62
N TRP A 74 -7.16 5.55 -13.49
CA TRP A 74 -7.55 4.14 -13.48
C TRP A 74 -9.04 3.96 -13.85
N GLU A 75 -9.95 4.75 -13.27
CA GLU A 75 -11.38 4.72 -13.62
C GLU A 75 -11.60 5.04 -15.09
N GLU A 76 -10.89 6.03 -15.62
CA GLU A 76 -10.98 6.43 -17.03
C GLU A 76 -10.52 5.31 -17.98
N ILE A 77 -9.30 4.76 -17.77
CA ILE A 77 -8.71 3.73 -18.63
C ILE A 77 -9.53 2.45 -18.61
N ASN A 78 -10.03 2.05 -17.44
CA ASN A 78 -10.77 0.80 -17.29
C ASN A 78 -12.29 0.94 -17.53
N SER A 79 -12.78 2.16 -17.77
CA SER A 79 -14.22 2.45 -17.90
C SER A 79 -15.03 1.85 -16.76
N ALA A 80 -14.51 1.92 -15.54
CA ALA A 80 -15.06 1.32 -14.32
C ALA A 80 -14.98 2.29 -13.15
N THR A 81 -15.87 2.13 -12.18
CA THR A 81 -15.87 2.93 -10.95
C THR A 81 -15.26 2.13 -9.82
N LEU A 82 -14.32 2.74 -9.10
CA LEU A 82 -13.68 2.17 -7.92
C LEU A 82 -14.56 2.34 -6.68
N GLU A 83 -14.65 1.28 -5.91
CA GLU A 83 -15.13 1.37 -4.54
C GLU A 83 -14.11 2.15 -3.68
N GLU A 84 -14.58 2.83 -2.65
CA GLU A 84 -13.71 3.66 -1.83
C GLU A 84 -12.56 2.90 -1.15
N TRP A 85 -12.75 1.63 -0.86
CA TRP A 85 -11.73 0.77 -0.28
C TRP A 85 -10.65 0.31 -1.28
N GLN A 86 -10.83 0.59 -2.58
CA GLN A 86 -9.85 0.31 -3.63
C GLN A 86 -8.97 1.52 -3.94
N LYS A 87 -9.34 2.71 -3.46
CA LYS A 87 -8.69 3.98 -3.80
C LYS A 87 -7.42 4.22 -3.00
N ALA A 88 -6.57 5.09 -3.53
CA ALA A 88 -5.31 5.47 -2.88
C ALA A 88 -5.50 5.85 -1.41
N GLY A 89 -4.63 5.34 -0.55
CA GLY A 89 -4.64 5.56 0.90
C GLY A 89 -5.56 4.64 1.70
N ALA A 90 -6.36 3.79 1.04
CA ALA A 90 -7.11 2.75 1.73
C ALA A 90 -6.17 1.75 2.43
N ASP A 91 -6.63 1.13 3.51
CA ASP A 91 -6.17 -0.20 3.93
C ASP A 91 -7.00 -1.18 3.08
N TYR A 92 -6.36 -1.69 2.03
CA TYR A 92 -7.04 -2.29 0.88
C TYR A 92 -8.03 -3.38 1.26
N ALA A 93 -9.27 -3.22 0.81
CA ALA A 93 -10.41 -4.09 1.11
C ALA A 93 -10.82 -4.16 2.60
N MET A 94 -10.24 -3.33 3.48
CA MET A 94 -10.57 -3.27 4.90
C MET A 94 -11.17 -1.92 5.30
N TYR A 95 -10.44 -0.83 5.05
CA TYR A 95 -10.84 0.51 5.47
C TYR A 95 -10.71 1.52 4.34
N SER A 96 -11.74 2.30 4.14
CA SER A 96 -11.78 3.37 3.14
C SER A 96 -11.20 4.68 3.69
N PRO A 97 -10.47 5.46 2.90
CA PRO A 97 -10.00 6.78 3.31
C PRO A 97 -11.16 7.78 3.43
N ASN A 98 -11.01 8.77 4.30
CA ASN A 98 -11.95 9.87 4.43
C ASN A 98 -11.86 10.79 3.21
N LYS A 99 -12.90 10.80 2.40
CA LYS A 99 -13.02 11.62 1.16
C LYS A 99 -12.78 13.10 1.39
N ASN A 100 -13.22 13.64 2.54
CA ASN A 100 -13.12 15.07 2.81
C ASN A 100 -11.68 15.51 3.12
N ASN A 101 -10.85 14.59 3.58
CA ASN A 101 -9.45 14.84 3.92
C ASN A 101 -8.49 14.42 2.81
N LYS A 102 -8.93 13.54 1.92
CA LYS A 102 -8.10 12.97 0.86
C LYS A 102 -7.85 13.99 -0.25
N ILE A 103 -6.62 14.37 -0.43
CA ILE A 103 -6.16 15.19 -1.56
C ILE A 103 -5.03 14.39 -2.24
N ILE A 104 -5.35 13.77 -3.36
CA ILE A 104 -4.37 13.10 -4.22
C ILE A 104 -3.95 14.06 -5.34
N LYS A 105 -2.68 14.06 -5.68
CA LYS A 105 -2.14 14.81 -6.82
C LYS A 105 -2.32 14.01 -8.10
N GLN A 106 -2.28 14.70 -9.23
CA GLN A 106 -2.46 14.10 -10.53
C GLN A 106 -1.33 13.12 -10.89
N ALA A 107 -1.60 12.23 -11.84
CA ALA A 107 -0.59 11.37 -12.43
C ALA A 107 0.63 12.19 -12.89
N GLY A 108 1.83 11.69 -12.65
CA GLY A 108 3.09 12.37 -12.92
C GLY A 108 3.58 13.32 -11.80
N GLU A 109 2.77 13.60 -10.79
CA GLU A 109 3.16 14.41 -9.64
C GLU A 109 3.56 13.55 -8.42
N TRP A 110 4.48 14.08 -7.59
CA TRP A 110 4.91 13.42 -6.37
C TRP A 110 3.89 13.55 -5.26
N ASN A 111 3.35 12.44 -4.78
CA ASN A 111 2.55 12.33 -3.57
C ASN A 111 3.44 11.92 -2.39
N THR A 112 3.00 12.20 -1.17
CA THR A 112 3.66 11.77 0.07
C THR A 112 2.74 10.84 0.85
N THR A 113 3.27 9.75 1.35
CA THR A 113 2.59 8.84 2.27
C THR A 113 3.34 8.78 3.58
N ARG A 114 2.58 8.73 4.68
CA ARG A 114 3.08 8.38 6.00
C ARG A 114 2.16 7.34 6.61
N ILE A 115 2.74 6.26 7.11
CA ILE A 115 2.04 5.21 7.84
C ILE A 115 2.59 5.20 9.26
N ILE A 116 1.72 5.30 10.26
CA ILE A 116 2.07 5.08 11.66
C ILE A 116 1.34 3.83 12.10
N PHE A 117 2.08 2.84 12.56
CA PHE A 117 1.52 1.59 13.04
C PHE A 117 1.90 1.35 14.50
N THR A 118 0.90 1.22 15.36
CA THR A 118 0.99 0.70 16.72
C THR A 118 -0.17 -0.26 16.99
N PRO A 119 -0.11 -1.12 18.01
CA PRO A 119 -1.24 -1.97 18.37
C PRO A 119 -2.51 -1.22 18.77
N GLU A 120 -2.34 0.03 19.25
CA GLU A 120 -3.44 0.89 19.68
C GLU A 120 -4.08 1.62 18.50
N LYS A 121 -3.30 1.89 17.44
CA LYS A 121 -3.78 2.68 16.31
C LYS A 121 -2.89 2.56 15.09
N VAL A 122 -3.52 2.40 13.93
CA VAL A 122 -2.91 2.62 12.61
C VAL A 122 -3.40 3.93 12.05
N GLU A 123 -2.52 4.69 11.43
CA GLU A 123 -2.85 5.93 10.72
C GLU A 123 -2.27 5.91 9.32
N HIS A 124 -3.10 6.23 8.33
CA HIS A 124 -2.68 6.51 6.96
C HIS A 124 -2.78 8.00 6.67
N TRP A 125 -1.68 8.56 6.20
CA TRP A 125 -1.57 9.96 5.83
C TRP A 125 -1.25 10.07 4.34
N LEU A 126 -1.88 11.02 3.66
CA LEU A 126 -1.63 11.36 2.27
C LEU A 126 -1.45 12.87 2.15
N ASN A 127 -0.34 13.31 1.54
CA ASN A 127 -0.02 14.71 1.31
C ASN A 127 -0.18 15.59 2.58
N GLY A 128 0.31 15.08 3.72
CA GLY A 128 0.30 15.79 5.00
C GLY A 128 -1.03 15.77 5.76
N LYS A 129 -2.05 15.07 5.26
CA LYS A 129 -3.34 14.93 5.95
C LYS A 129 -3.60 13.49 6.35
N MET A 130 -4.06 13.28 7.59
CA MET A 130 -4.56 11.98 8.00
C MET A 130 -5.89 11.70 7.30
N ILE A 131 -5.92 10.61 6.54
CA ILE A 131 -7.07 10.20 5.72
C ILE A 131 -7.76 8.96 6.24
N LEU A 132 -7.09 8.19 7.10
CA LEU A 132 -7.61 6.95 7.66
C LEU A 132 -6.99 6.69 9.03
N SER A 133 -7.77 6.17 9.96
CA SER A 133 -7.28 5.67 11.25
C SER A 133 -8.18 4.54 11.74
N PHE A 134 -7.58 3.48 12.27
CA PHE A 134 -8.29 2.32 12.83
C PHE A 134 -7.46 1.64 13.93
N VAL A 135 -8.10 0.78 14.71
CA VAL A 135 -7.43 -0.06 15.70
C VAL A 135 -7.26 -1.47 15.11
N PRO A 136 -6.03 -1.92 14.88
CA PRO A 136 -5.78 -3.24 14.32
C PRO A 136 -6.22 -4.32 15.33
N TRP A 137 -6.65 -5.46 14.82
CA TRP A 137 -7.07 -6.64 15.62
C TRP A 137 -8.20 -6.37 16.61
N SER A 138 -8.94 -5.26 16.47
CA SER A 138 -10.16 -4.96 17.22
C SER A 138 -11.35 -5.81 16.72
N GLU A 139 -12.45 -5.81 17.46
CA GLU A 139 -13.69 -6.46 17.02
C GLU A 139 -14.16 -5.92 15.65
N ASP A 140 -14.06 -4.59 15.42
CA ASP A 140 -14.38 -3.97 14.12
C ASP A 140 -13.43 -4.48 13.01
N TRP A 141 -12.13 -4.61 13.31
CA TRP A 141 -11.15 -5.12 12.35
C TRP A 141 -11.49 -6.57 11.94
N TYR A 142 -11.74 -7.46 12.91
CA TYR A 142 -12.10 -8.84 12.62
C TYR A 142 -13.43 -8.97 11.88
N LYS A 143 -14.43 -8.15 12.25
CA LYS A 143 -15.69 -8.09 11.52
C LYS A 143 -15.48 -7.71 10.07
N ARG A 144 -14.73 -6.63 9.79
CA ARG A 144 -14.42 -6.20 8.41
C ARG A 144 -13.69 -7.27 7.64
N LYS A 145 -12.69 -7.91 8.23
CA LYS A 145 -11.98 -9.03 7.59
C LYS A 145 -12.96 -10.13 7.17
N SER A 146 -13.87 -10.52 8.05
CA SER A 146 -14.86 -11.58 7.76
C SER A 146 -15.89 -11.21 6.67
N GLU A 147 -16.10 -9.92 6.44
CA GLU A 147 -17.01 -9.39 5.44
C GLU A 147 -16.30 -8.98 4.13
N SER A 148 -14.97 -8.94 4.12
CA SER A 148 -14.15 -8.51 2.98
C SER A 148 -13.73 -9.67 2.09
N LYS A 149 -12.97 -9.36 1.03
CA LYS A 149 -12.32 -10.38 0.18
C LYS A 149 -11.31 -11.25 0.94
N TRP A 150 -10.89 -10.82 2.15
CA TRP A 150 -9.92 -11.52 3.00
C TRP A 150 -10.56 -12.54 3.96
N LYS A 151 -11.87 -12.78 3.87
CA LYS A 151 -12.61 -13.69 4.78
C LYS A 151 -12.02 -15.09 4.86
N ASP A 152 -11.52 -15.61 3.74
CA ASP A 152 -10.93 -16.95 3.62
C ASP A 152 -9.39 -16.94 3.71
N ALA A 153 -8.77 -15.78 3.85
CA ALA A 153 -7.32 -15.61 4.00
C ALA A 153 -6.94 -15.65 5.49
N GLU A 154 -6.76 -16.85 6.04
CA GLU A 154 -6.54 -17.06 7.49
C GLU A 154 -5.40 -16.20 8.04
N LYS A 155 -4.29 -16.07 7.29
CA LYS A 155 -3.07 -15.38 7.72
C LYS A 155 -3.06 -13.89 7.46
N TYR A 156 -4.00 -13.36 6.67
CA TYR A 156 -4.06 -11.93 6.36
C TYR A 156 -4.15 -11.08 7.61
N GLY A 157 -3.17 -10.17 7.77
CA GLY A 157 -3.09 -9.20 8.85
C GLY A 157 -2.90 -9.77 10.26
N THR A 158 -2.53 -11.05 10.39
CA THR A 158 -2.37 -11.69 11.72
C THR A 158 -0.97 -11.53 12.32
N PHE A 159 0.00 -11.21 11.50
CA PHE A 159 1.38 -10.99 11.96
C PHE A 159 1.52 -9.61 12.59
N LYS A 160 2.13 -9.56 13.77
CA LYS A 160 2.32 -8.31 14.54
C LYS A 160 3.67 -7.65 14.27
N LYS A 161 4.50 -8.31 13.50
CA LYS A 161 5.83 -7.88 13.11
C LYS A 161 6.14 -8.45 11.74
N GLY A 162 6.88 -7.72 10.92
CA GLY A 162 7.29 -8.19 9.61
C GLY A 162 8.00 -7.11 8.79
N TYR A 163 8.22 -7.43 7.53
CA TYR A 163 8.92 -6.59 6.58
C TYR A 163 8.01 -5.52 5.98
N ILE A 164 8.65 -4.53 5.34
CA ILE A 164 7.99 -3.56 4.47
C ILE A 164 8.24 -3.96 3.03
N GLY A 165 7.18 -3.99 2.23
CA GLY A 165 7.24 -4.28 0.80
C GLY A 165 6.67 -3.14 -0.04
N LEU A 166 7.19 -2.99 -1.26
CA LEU A 166 6.65 -2.11 -2.29
C LEU A 166 6.18 -2.99 -3.44
N GLN A 167 4.90 -2.87 -3.79
CA GLN A 167 4.27 -3.72 -4.79
C GLN A 167 4.68 -3.32 -6.20
N ASP A 168 5.05 -4.33 -7.00
CA ASP A 168 5.03 -4.26 -8.44
C ASP A 168 3.65 -4.70 -8.95
N HIS A 169 3.00 -3.84 -9.72
CA HIS A 169 1.68 -4.13 -10.29
C HIS A 169 1.65 -3.79 -11.79
N ASP A 170 2.69 -4.21 -12.50
CA ASP A 170 2.86 -4.00 -13.96
C ASP A 170 2.73 -2.51 -14.38
N SER A 171 3.03 -1.59 -13.46
CA SER A 171 3.00 -0.15 -13.71
C SER A 171 4.38 0.45 -13.51
N GLN A 172 4.81 1.29 -14.44
CA GLN A 172 5.98 2.13 -14.19
C GLN A 172 5.69 3.05 -13.00
N LEU A 173 6.57 3.08 -12.02
CA LEU A 173 6.38 3.92 -10.84
C LEU A 173 7.71 4.31 -10.19
N TRP A 174 7.66 5.36 -9.38
CA TRP A 174 8.83 5.95 -8.78
C TRP A 174 8.63 6.20 -7.31
N PHE A 175 9.65 5.82 -6.51
CA PHE A 175 9.74 6.12 -5.08
C PHE A 175 11.00 6.92 -4.77
N ARG A 176 10.91 7.78 -3.77
CA ARG A 176 12.05 8.48 -3.20
C ARG A 176 11.82 8.83 -1.73
N ASN A 177 12.86 9.30 -1.05
CA ASN A 177 12.82 9.76 0.33
C ASN A 177 12.19 8.72 1.29
N ILE A 178 12.43 7.42 1.04
CA ILE A 178 11.92 6.34 1.88
C ILE A 178 12.64 6.37 3.23
N LYS A 179 11.88 6.53 4.29
CA LYS A 179 12.37 6.63 5.68
C LYS A 179 11.49 5.83 6.59
N ILE A 180 12.08 5.01 7.43
CA ILE A 180 11.36 4.25 8.45
C ILE A 180 12.07 4.37 9.79
N ARG A 181 11.30 4.41 10.87
CA ARG A 181 11.80 4.33 12.24
C ARG A 181 10.90 3.47 13.10
N LYS A 182 11.48 2.79 14.06
CA LYS A 182 10.74 2.15 15.16
C LYS A 182 10.21 3.20 16.14
N ILE A 183 9.06 2.96 16.70
CA ILE A 183 8.41 3.81 17.70
C ILE A 183 7.90 2.97 18.87
#